data_052058aaeece5364c101d696281b3603
#
_entry.id   052058aaeece5364c101d696281b3603
#
_cell.length_a   1.000
_cell.length_b   1.000
_cell.length_c   1.000
_cell.angle_alpha   90.00
_cell.angle_beta   90.00
_cell.angle_gamma   90.00
#
_symmetry.space_group_name_H-M   'P 1'
#
loop_
_entity.id
_entity.type
_entity.pdbx_description
1 polymer ?
#
loop_
_entity_poly.entity_id
_entity_poly.type
_entity_poly.pdbx_seq_one_letter_code
_entity_poly.pdbx_strand_id
1 'polypeptide(L)'
;MKTQKSLCLIFSCFIFFTACDDHNKGNSEPIPAEPWWASLEPDVVIENDEFYLKSCDSITRVINNDGDKTARVILQIPFRLLASCPNQLENKSPLQFDGTYLTLTLCRTVIGAGGCGEERYRTRDFEHWQEYIGITWLNGEEYQAWRVLGSKSSKADEISKVIKSKN
;
A
#
# COMPACT_ATOMS: atom_id res chain seq x y z
N MET A 1 71.39 48.36 -26.46
CA MET A 1 70.16 47.73 -26.68
C MET A 1 70.18 46.43 -25.91
N LYS A 2 69.39 46.30 -24.88
CA LYS A 2 69.51 45.30 -23.82
C LYS A 2 68.50 44.22 -23.99
N THR A 3 68.93 43.00 -24.21
CA THR A 3 68.13 41.78 -24.22
C THR A 3 67.89 41.32 -22.80
N GLN A 4 66.64 41.26 -22.38
CA GLN A 4 66.24 40.75 -21.07
C GLN A 4 65.68 39.32 -21.21
N LYS A 5 66.38 38.37 -20.64
CA LYS A 5 66.01 36.96 -20.59
C LYS A 5 65.05 36.75 -19.48
N SER A 6 63.82 36.31 -19.83
CA SER A 6 62.78 35.94 -18.87
C SER A 6 62.98 34.47 -18.45
N LEU A 7 63.19 34.27 -17.17
CA LEU A 7 63.43 32.94 -16.54
C LEU A 7 62.07 32.38 -16.09
N CYS A 8 61.53 31.40 -16.82
CA CYS A 8 60.32 30.65 -16.38
C CYS A 8 60.72 29.66 -15.30
N LEU A 9 60.25 29.93 -14.09
CA LEU A 9 60.39 29.05 -12.93
C LEU A 9 59.20 28.06 -13.01
N ILE A 10 59.47 26.80 -13.35
CA ILE A 10 58.51 25.71 -13.34
C ILE A 10 58.39 25.21 -11.90
N PHE A 11 57.30 25.59 -11.28
CA PHE A 11 56.94 25.11 -9.93
C PHE A 11 56.27 23.77 -10.08
N SER A 12 57.04 22.70 -9.89
CA SER A 12 56.54 21.32 -9.87
C SER A 12 55.83 21.06 -8.54
N CYS A 13 54.47 21.15 -8.53
CA CYS A 13 53.65 20.70 -7.40
C CYS A 13 53.58 19.17 -7.37
N PHE A 14 54.43 18.56 -6.56
CA PHE A 14 54.26 17.17 -6.15
C PHE A 14 53.08 17.08 -5.20
N ILE A 15 51.92 16.68 -5.74
CA ILE A 15 50.76 16.30 -4.94
C ILE A 15 51.02 14.89 -4.44
N PHE A 16 51.41 14.79 -3.17
CA PHE A 16 51.41 13.51 -2.45
C PHE A 16 49.96 13.09 -2.20
N PHE A 17 49.45 12.19 -3.03
CA PHE A 17 48.25 11.43 -2.68
C PHE A 17 48.62 10.46 -1.56
N THR A 18 48.38 10.83 -0.32
CA THR A 18 48.31 9.88 0.77
C THR A 18 47.02 9.10 0.60
N ALA A 19 47.14 7.91 -0.01
CA ALA A 19 46.09 6.91 0.04
C ALA A 19 45.92 6.49 1.51
N CYS A 20 44.85 6.96 2.16
CA CYS A 20 44.36 6.34 3.39
C CYS A 20 43.78 4.98 3.01
N ASP A 21 44.59 3.95 3.23
CA ASP A 21 44.15 2.56 3.18
C ASP A 21 43.32 2.28 4.45
N ASP A 22 42.03 2.62 4.38
CA ASP A 22 41.07 2.28 5.43
C ASP A 22 40.73 0.78 5.33
N HIS A 23 41.67 -0.04 5.79
CA HIS A 23 41.52 -1.49 5.91
C HIS A 23 40.69 -1.86 7.17
N ASN A 24 39.66 -1.09 7.49
CA ASN A 24 38.66 -1.49 8.47
C ASN A 24 37.40 -1.98 7.75
N LYS A 25 37.51 -3.10 7.02
CA LYS A 25 36.36 -3.92 6.66
C LYS A 25 35.82 -4.58 7.95
N GLY A 26 35.26 -3.77 8.84
CA GLY A 26 34.32 -4.27 9.80
C GLY A 26 33.17 -4.89 9.02
N ASN A 27 33.02 -6.21 9.11
CA ASN A 27 31.83 -6.93 8.71
C ASN A 27 30.65 -6.44 9.59
N SER A 28 30.21 -5.20 9.38
CA SER A 28 28.90 -4.78 9.87
C SER A 28 27.90 -5.46 8.96
N GLU A 29 27.32 -6.57 9.44
CA GLU A 29 26.12 -7.11 8.84
C GLU A 29 25.13 -5.95 8.66
N PRO A 30 24.52 -5.79 7.46
CA PRO A 30 23.57 -4.72 7.25
C PRO A 30 22.45 -4.88 8.30
N ILE A 31 22.27 -3.88 9.16
CA ILE A 31 21.17 -3.83 10.11
C ILE A 31 19.91 -3.98 9.29
N PRO A 32 19.06 -5.00 9.56
CA PRO A 32 17.83 -5.19 8.83
C PRO A 32 17.02 -3.88 8.85
N ALA A 33 16.64 -3.40 7.67
CA ALA A 33 15.82 -2.19 7.59
C ALA A 33 14.52 -2.42 8.36
N GLU A 34 14.18 -1.47 9.22
CA GLU A 34 12.93 -1.51 9.96
C GLU A 34 11.74 -1.58 9.00
N PRO A 35 10.76 -2.47 9.24
CA PRO A 35 9.59 -2.57 8.37
C PRO A 35 8.84 -1.23 8.30
N TRP A 36 8.35 -0.87 7.11
CA TRP A 36 7.71 0.43 6.82
C TRP A 36 6.51 0.74 7.74
N TRP A 37 5.84 -0.27 8.27
CA TRP A 37 4.68 -0.14 9.17
C TRP A 37 5.06 0.05 10.64
N ALA A 38 6.30 -0.25 11.04
CA ALA A 38 6.71 -0.32 12.44
C ALA A 38 6.66 1.03 13.18
N SER A 39 6.77 2.15 12.44
CA SER A 39 6.70 3.51 12.99
C SER A 39 5.34 4.20 12.78
N LEU A 40 4.35 3.48 12.25
CA LEU A 40 3.03 4.02 11.94
C LEU A 40 1.99 3.53 12.96
N GLU A 41 0.96 4.34 13.15
CA GLU A 41 -0.27 3.88 13.81
C GLU A 41 -1.08 3.01 12.83
N PRO A 42 -1.66 1.89 13.28
CA PRO A 42 -2.50 1.06 12.44
C PRO A 42 -3.80 1.79 12.05
N ASP A 43 -4.24 1.60 10.81
CA ASP A 43 -5.53 2.13 10.35
C ASP A 43 -6.71 1.47 11.06
N VAL A 44 -6.59 0.18 11.37
CA VAL A 44 -7.58 -0.62 12.10
C VAL A 44 -6.87 -1.66 12.96
N VAL A 45 -7.39 -1.90 14.16
CA VAL A 45 -6.98 -3.01 15.04
C VAL A 45 -8.19 -3.92 15.27
N ILE A 46 -8.03 -5.21 15.04
CA ILE A 46 -9.04 -6.23 15.27
C ILE A 46 -8.42 -7.32 16.14
N GLU A 47 -8.89 -7.44 17.37
CA GLU A 47 -8.27 -8.29 18.39
C GLU A 47 -6.79 -7.92 18.61
N ASN A 48 -5.85 -8.79 18.23
CA ASN A 48 -4.41 -8.55 18.32
C ASN A 48 -3.74 -8.27 16.96
N ASP A 49 -4.54 -8.18 15.89
CA ASP A 49 -4.05 -7.95 14.55
C ASP A 49 -4.13 -6.46 14.19
N GLU A 50 -3.04 -5.94 13.65
CA GLU A 50 -2.92 -4.57 13.19
C GLU A 50 -3.02 -4.54 11.65
N PHE A 51 -3.81 -3.61 11.12
CA PHE A 51 -4.01 -3.46 9.67
C PHE A 51 -3.53 -2.10 9.21
N TYR A 52 -2.69 -2.11 8.19
CA TYR A 52 -2.07 -0.91 7.63
C TYR A 52 -2.39 -0.78 6.15
N LEU A 53 -2.89 0.37 5.75
CA LEU A 53 -3.15 0.71 4.35
C LEU A 53 -1.93 1.44 3.78
N LYS A 54 -1.32 0.86 2.75
CA LYS A 54 -0.17 1.46 2.06
C LYS A 54 -0.62 2.04 0.72
N SER A 55 -0.41 3.34 0.54
CA SER A 55 -0.62 4.05 -0.75
C SER A 55 -1.98 3.82 -1.38
N CYS A 56 -3.01 3.45 -0.61
CA CYS A 56 -4.37 3.14 -1.08
C CYS A 56 -4.45 1.96 -2.07
N ASP A 57 -3.43 1.13 -2.15
CA ASP A 57 -3.37 0.01 -3.10
C ASP A 57 -3.16 -1.34 -2.44
N SER A 58 -2.69 -1.36 -1.20
CA SER A 58 -2.43 -2.61 -0.50
C SER A 58 -2.72 -2.53 1.00
N ILE A 59 -3.23 -3.62 1.56
CA ILE A 59 -3.43 -3.79 2.99
C ILE A 59 -2.46 -4.83 3.52
N THR A 60 -1.69 -4.42 4.52
CA THR A 60 -0.79 -5.30 5.27
C THR A 60 -1.42 -5.63 6.61
N ARG A 61 -1.58 -6.91 6.92
CA ARG A 61 -1.95 -7.43 8.24
C ARG A 61 -0.68 -7.77 9.01
N VAL A 62 -0.54 -7.26 10.21
CA VAL A 62 0.53 -7.57 11.14
C VAL A 62 -0.07 -8.36 12.30
N ILE A 63 0.36 -9.59 12.44
CA ILE A 63 -0.07 -10.52 13.49
C ILE A 63 0.95 -10.47 14.61
N ASN A 64 0.50 -10.21 15.82
CA ASN A 64 1.35 -10.20 17.00
C ASN A 64 1.17 -11.49 17.78
N ASN A 65 2.16 -12.38 17.72
CA ASN A 65 2.20 -13.62 18.47
C ASN A 65 3.23 -13.49 19.58
N ASP A 66 2.79 -13.19 20.81
CA ASP A 66 3.64 -13.12 22.01
C ASP A 66 4.90 -12.25 21.87
N GLY A 67 4.78 -11.15 21.12
CA GLY A 67 5.88 -10.21 20.86
C GLY A 67 6.58 -10.38 19.51
N ASP A 68 6.38 -11.51 18.84
CA ASP A 68 6.86 -11.69 17.48
C ASP A 68 5.82 -11.17 16.47
N LYS A 69 6.17 -10.10 15.78
CA LYS A 69 5.31 -9.49 14.74
C LYS A 69 5.61 -10.09 13.38
N THR A 70 4.61 -10.71 12.77
CA THR A 70 4.68 -11.17 11.38
C THR A 70 3.74 -10.37 10.51
N ALA A 71 4.23 -9.92 9.35
CA ALA A 71 3.47 -9.09 8.42
C ALA A 71 3.23 -9.81 7.09
N ARG A 72 2.00 -9.73 6.56
CA ARG A 72 1.69 -10.18 5.20
C ARG A 72 0.74 -9.22 4.50
N VAL A 73 0.92 -9.06 3.19
CA VAL A 73 -0.05 -8.35 2.36
C VAL A 73 -1.27 -9.27 2.16
N ILE A 74 -2.44 -8.79 2.58
CA ILE A 74 -3.72 -9.54 2.49
C ILE A 74 -4.62 -9.04 1.37
N LEU A 75 -4.38 -7.84 0.87
CA LEU A 75 -5.01 -7.30 -0.33
C LEU A 75 -3.99 -6.50 -1.11
N GLN A 76 -3.91 -6.78 -2.41
CA GLN A 76 -3.19 -5.95 -3.38
C GLN A 76 -4.16 -5.59 -4.49
N ILE A 77 -4.47 -4.30 -4.60
CA ILE A 77 -5.35 -3.81 -5.67
C ILE A 77 -4.47 -3.56 -6.89
N PRO A 78 -4.85 -4.04 -8.08
CA PRO A 78 -4.12 -3.72 -9.30
C PRO A 78 -4.00 -2.21 -9.49
N PHE A 79 -2.79 -1.72 -9.76
CA PHE A 79 -2.56 -0.31 -10.02
C PHE A 79 -3.56 0.20 -11.06
N ARG A 80 -4.31 1.22 -10.70
CA ARG A 80 -5.24 1.91 -11.59
C ARG A 80 -4.91 3.39 -11.57
N LEU A 81 -4.74 3.94 -12.76
CA LEU A 81 -4.59 5.38 -12.92
C LEU A 81 -5.74 6.11 -12.23
N LEU A 82 -5.41 7.14 -11.44
CA LEU A 82 -6.36 8.01 -10.75
C LEU A 82 -7.15 7.37 -9.59
N ALA A 83 -6.73 6.22 -9.08
CA ALA A 83 -7.21 5.75 -7.79
C ALA A 83 -6.55 6.55 -6.66
N SER A 84 -7.34 7.03 -5.72
CA SER A 84 -6.86 7.72 -4.53
C SER A 84 -7.66 7.27 -3.31
N CYS A 85 -7.09 7.42 -2.12
CA CYS A 85 -7.88 7.35 -0.92
C CYS A 85 -8.84 8.56 -0.91
N PRO A 86 -10.11 8.35 -0.49
CA PRO A 86 -10.98 9.48 -0.21
C PRO A 86 -10.21 10.40 0.73
N ASN A 87 -10.16 11.66 0.39
CA ASN A 87 -9.43 12.64 1.18
C ASN A 87 -9.86 12.50 2.63
N GLN A 88 -8.89 12.49 3.52
CA GLN A 88 -9.04 12.56 4.98
C GLN A 88 -9.81 13.81 5.47
N LEU A 89 -10.45 14.55 4.56
CA LEU A 89 -11.27 15.74 4.84
C LEU A 89 -12.42 15.46 5.82
N GLU A 90 -12.81 14.20 6.00
CA GLU A 90 -13.83 13.80 6.98
C GLU A 90 -13.26 13.05 8.19
N ASN A 91 -11.94 13.02 8.40
CA ASN A 91 -11.26 12.30 9.51
C ASN A 91 -11.64 10.80 9.60
N LYS A 92 -12.05 10.19 8.51
CA LYS A 92 -12.34 8.75 8.46
C LYS A 92 -11.26 8.03 7.69
N SER A 93 -10.69 7.00 8.30
CA SER A 93 -9.82 6.08 7.56
C SER A 93 -10.62 5.44 6.42
N PRO A 94 -10.03 5.31 5.21
CA PRO A 94 -10.66 4.56 4.13
C PRO A 94 -10.80 3.06 4.45
N LEU A 95 -10.06 2.56 5.45
CA LEU A 95 -10.15 1.21 5.97
C LEU A 95 -10.97 1.20 7.26
N GLN A 96 -12.04 0.42 7.32
CA GLN A 96 -12.97 0.36 8.44
C GLN A 96 -13.38 -1.07 8.76
N PHE A 97 -13.65 -1.36 10.04
CA PHE A 97 -14.20 -2.63 10.49
C PHE A 97 -15.54 -2.38 11.19
N ASP A 98 -16.59 -3.07 10.76
CA ASP A 98 -17.95 -2.93 11.29
C ASP A 98 -18.36 -4.03 12.30
N GLY A 99 -17.38 -4.84 12.74
CA GLY A 99 -17.61 -6.02 13.59
C GLY A 99 -17.81 -7.30 12.78
N THR A 100 -17.99 -7.21 11.48
CA THR A 100 -18.21 -8.35 10.58
C THR A 100 -17.27 -8.33 9.38
N TYR A 101 -17.12 -7.17 8.77
CA TYR A 101 -16.32 -6.97 7.59
C TYR A 101 -15.24 -5.92 7.81
N LEU A 102 -14.03 -6.24 7.38
CA LEU A 102 -13.02 -5.26 7.10
C LEU A 102 -13.27 -4.72 5.69
N THR A 103 -13.56 -3.43 5.57
CA THR A 103 -13.95 -2.76 4.32
C THR A 103 -12.96 -1.67 3.97
N LEU A 104 -12.47 -1.70 2.75
CA LEU A 104 -11.68 -0.63 2.14
C LEU A 104 -12.55 0.13 1.15
N THR A 105 -12.62 1.45 1.30
CA THR A 105 -13.31 2.36 0.36
C THR A 105 -12.29 3.24 -0.35
N LEU A 106 -12.29 3.21 -1.67
CA LEU A 106 -11.42 4.02 -2.51
C LEU A 106 -12.24 4.96 -3.39
N CYS A 107 -11.57 6.02 -3.83
CA CYS A 107 -12.11 6.97 -4.78
C CYS A 107 -11.42 6.80 -6.13
N ARG A 108 -12.17 6.59 -7.19
CA ARG A 108 -11.65 6.68 -8.55
C ARG A 108 -12.09 7.98 -9.18
N THR A 109 -11.15 8.85 -9.47
CA THR A 109 -11.45 10.08 -10.21
C THR A 109 -11.84 9.74 -11.66
N VAL A 110 -13.00 10.18 -12.07
CA VAL A 110 -13.49 10.02 -13.45
C VAL A 110 -13.18 11.28 -14.23
N ILE A 111 -12.35 11.15 -15.28
CA ILE A 111 -11.98 12.28 -16.14
C ILE A 111 -13.24 12.81 -16.87
N GLY A 112 -13.51 14.10 -16.70
CA GLY A 112 -14.60 14.81 -17.39
C GLY A 112 -15.95 14.82 -16.68
N ALA A 113 -16.18 14.01 -15.65
CA ALA A 113 -17.46 13.99 -14.93
C ALA A 113 -17.41 14.78 -13.60
N GLY A 114 -16.24 15.22 -13.17
CA GLY A 114 -16.03 15.94 -11.90
C GLY A 114 -16.61 15.16 -10.73
N GLY A 115 -15.83 14.30 -10.12
CA GLY A 115 -16.31 13.51 -9.00
C GLY A 115 -15.49 12.25 -8.79
N CYS A 116 -15.92 11.49 -7.80
CA CYS A 116 -15.29 10.27 -7.35
C CYS A 116 -16.23 9.09 -7.55
N GLY A 117 -15.82 8.12 -8.36
CA GLY A 117 -16.45 6.82 -8.40
C GLY A 117 -15.99 6.01 -7.19
N GLU A 118 -16.91 5.61 -6.34
CA GLU A 118 -16.60 4.82 -5.16
C GLU A 118 -16.31 3.36 -5.54
N GLU A 119 -15.16 2.85 -5.12
CA GLU A 119 -14.80 1.44 -5.17
C GLU A 119 -14.72 0.90 -3.75
N ARG A 120 -15.38 -0.22 -3.48
CA ARG A 120 -15.35 -0.85 -2.17
C ARG A 120 -14.90 -2.29 -2.27
N TYR A 121 -14.05 -2.68 -1.32
CA TYR A 121 -13.56 -4.05 -1.14
C TYR A 121 -13.83 -4.48 0.28
N ARG A 122 -14.26 -5.72 0.51
CA ARG A 122 -14.51 -6.23 1.86
C ARG A 122 -14.07 -7.68 2.03
N THR A 123 -13.77 -8.05 3.27
CA THR A 123 -13.49 -9.43 3.67
C THR A 123 -14.04 -9.70 5.07
N ARG A 124 -14.33 -10.98 5.37
CA ARG A 124 -14.66 -11.44 6.73
C ARG A 124 -13.51 -12.19 7.39
N ASP A 125 -12.69 -12.85 6.59
CA ASP A 125 -11.66 -13.80 7.02
C ASP A 125 -10.23 -13.32 6.73
N PHE A 126 -10.10 -12.10 6.19
CA PHE A 126 -8.84 -11.47 5.78
C PHE A 126 -8.08 -12.20 4.66
N GLU A 127 -8.72 -13.20 4.03
CA GLU A 127 -8.15 -13.99 2.94
C GLU A 127 -8.96 -13.87 1.65
N HIS A 128 -10.28 -13.97 1.76
CA HIS A 128 -11.20 -13.91 0.62
C HIS A 128 -11.83 -12.54 0.52
N TRP A 129 -11.41 -11.80 -0.48
CA TRP A 129 -11.91 -10.44 -0.72
C TRP A 129 -13.04 -10.41 -1.74
N GLN A 130 -13.97 -9.51 -1.53
CA GLN A 130 -15.07 -9.20 -2.42
C GLN A 130 -14.96 -7.75 -2.87
N GLU A 131 -15.24 -7.48 -4.16
CA GLU A 131 -15.41 -6.12 -4.66
C GLU A 131 -16.89 -5.79 -4.83
N TYR A 132 -17.25 -4.56 -4.53
CA TYR A 132 -18.60 -4.03 -4.77
C TYR A 132 -18.81 -3.80 -6.27
N ILE A 133 -19.89 -4.34 -6.82
CA ILE A 133 -20.21 -4.25 -8.24
C ILE A 133 -21.49 -3.49 -8.53
N GLY A 134 -22.07 -2.87 -7.52
CA GLY A 134 -23.28 -2.07 -7.64
C GLY A 134 -24.46 -2.60 -6.84
N ILE A 135 -25.64 -2.26 -7.31
CA ILE A 135 -26.92 -2.64 -6.70
C ILE A 135 -27.61 -3.67 -7.57
N THR A 136 -28.23 -4.64 -6.95
CA THR A 136 -29.13 -5.61 -7.60
C THR A 136 -30.48 -5.61 -6.91
N TRP A 137 -31.51 -6.00 -7.66
CA TRP A 137 -32.88 -6.09 -7.18
C TRP A 137 -33.31 -7.55 -7.15
N LEU A 138 -33.81 -8.01 -6.01
CA LEU A 138 -34.34 -9.35 -5.86
C LEU A 138 -35.68 -9.25 -5.13
N ASN A 139 -36.74 -9.79 -5.73
CA ASN A 139 -38.11 -9.75 -5.19
C ASN A 139 -38.62 -8.33 -4.81
N GLY A 140 -38.17 -7.31 -5.57
CA GLY A 140 -38.53 -5.91 -5.33
C GLY A 140 -37.74 -5.21 -4.22
N GLU A 141 -36.82 -5.89 -3.57
CA GLU A 141 -35.92 -5.32 -2.58
C GLU A 141 -34.53 -5.04 -3.19
N GLU A 142 -33.89 -3.97 -2.73
CA GLU A 142 -32.56 -3.54 -3.16
C GLU A 142 -31.48 -4.24 -2.33
N TYR A 143 -30.46 -4.77 -3.00
CA TYR A 143 -29.30 -5.40 -2.37
C TYR A 143 -28.00 -4.90 -2.97
N GLN A 144 -26.98 -4.79 -2.13
CA GLN A 144 -25.60 -4.57 -2.60
C GLN A 144 -25.07 -5.85 -3.23
N ALA A 145 -24.57 -5.75 -4.45
CA ALA A 145 -23.96 -6.86 -5.16
C ALA A 145 -22.44 -6.86 -4.95
N TRP A 146 -21.91 -8.03 -4.61
CA TRP A 146 -20.49 -8.24 -4.32
C TRP A 146 -19.95 -9.41 -5.13
N ARG A 147 -18.78 -9.25 -5.69
CA ARG A 147 -18.09 -10.28 -6.46
C ARG A 147 -16.79 -10.70 -5.76
N VAL A 148 -16.50 -12.01 -5.72
CA VAL A 148 -15.21 -12.50 -5.19
C VAL A 148 -14.08 -12.00 -6.08
N LEU A 149 -13.07 -11.36 -5.48
CA LEU A 149 -11.93 -10.82 -6.19
C LEU A 149 -11.14 -11.95 -6.86
N GLY A 150 -10.81 -11.78 -8.14
CA GLY A 150 -10.12 -12.79 -8.93
C GLY A 150 -11.02 -13.88 -9.53
N SER A 151 -12.31 -13.91 -9.22
CA SER A 151 -13.25 -14.79 -9.92
C SER A 151 -13.52 -14.26 -11.34
N LYS A 152 -13.39 -15.11 -12.34
CA LYS A 152 -13.92 -14.79 -13.68
C LYS A 152 -15.45 -14.89 -13.58
N SER A 153 -16.11 -13.74 -13.63
CA SER A 153 -17.57 -13.68 -13.54
C SER A 153 -18.23 -14.39 -14.71
N SER A 154 -18.94 -15.48 -14.44
CA SER A 154 -20.11 -15.81 -15.25
C SER A 154 -21.31 -15.18 -14.54
N LYS A 155 -22.11 -14.39 -15.28
CA LYS A 155 -23.26 -13.64 -14.75
C LYS A 155 -24.29 -14.50 -14.01
N ALA A 156 -24.26 -15.83 -14.19
CA ALA A 156 -25.15 -16.80 -13.58
C ALA A 156 -24.78 -17.22 -12.15
N ASP A 157 -23.46 -17.20 -11.81
CA ASP A 157 -22.98 -17.65 -10.49
C ASP A 157 -23.18 -16.57 -9.40
N GLU A 158 -23.34 -15.34 -9.81
CA GLU A 158 -23.49 -14.19 -8.89
C GLU A 158 -24.84 -14.20 -8.16
N ILE A 159 -25.91 -14.53 -8.87
CA ILE A 159 -27.27 -14.53 -8.31
C ILE A 159 -27.45 -15.62 -7.27
N SER A 160 -26.82 -16.78 -7.47
CA SER A 160 -26.96 -17.92 -6.54
C SER A 160 -26.22 -17.71 -5.19
N LYS A 161 -25.19 -16.85 -5.14
CA LYS A 161 -24.47 -16.56 -3.89
C LYS A 161 -25.18 -15.54 -3.00
N VAL A 162 -25.90 -14.59 -3.59
CA VAL A 162 -26.70 -13.62 -2.85
C VAL A 162 -27.82 -14.31 -2.07
N ILE A 163 -28.42 -15.37 -2.63
CA ILE A 163 -29.50 -16.13 -2.00
C ILE A 163 -29.00 -16.96 -0.80
N LYS A 164 -27.76 -17.47 -0.83
CA LYS A 164 -27.18 -18.27 0.26
C LYS A 164 -26.70 -17.48 1.48
N SER A 165 -26.56 -16.17 1.39
CA SER A 165 -26.08 -15.35 2.51
C SER A 165 -27.22 -14.87 3.45
N LYS A 166 -28.47 -15.23 3.18
CA LYS A 166 -29.66 -14.82 3.93
C LYS A 166 -30.22 -15.93 4.86
N ASN A 167 -29.59 -17.13 4.91
CA ASN A 167 -30.01 -18.24 5.80
C ASN A 167 -28.95 -18.49 6.90
#